data_04e869c4a7fd189581f14ea72718f759
#
_entry.id   04e869c4a7fd189581f14ea72718f759
#
_cell.length_a   1.000
_cell.length_b   1.000
_cell.length_c   1.000
_cell.angle_alpha   90.00
_cell.angle_beta   90.00
_cell.angle_gamma   90.00
#
_symmetry.space_group_name_H-M   'P 1'
#
loop_
_entity.id
_entity.type
_entity.pdbx_description
1 polymer ?
#
loop_
_entity_poly.entity_id
_entity_poly.type
_entity_poly.pdbx_seq_one_letter_code
_entity_poly.pdbx_strand_id
1 'polypeptide(L)'
;MDTLKEARWQRDRDLLVARAESLGASVLVQSANSDDTRQMQDIQALLSNDVDVLVIVPHNGKAMAKAVKMAHEAGTPVIAYDRLITDCDLDLYVSFDNLRVGEMQAQYLVDTLPMDRKSRIVRIYGAKTDHNALLFKQGQDNILGPHIASGHIEVVHEDWAENWKPEMAKKITNAAITNHGATFDAILASNDGTAGGAIQALLEEGLDGEVVVTGQDADLVACQRIAAGTQAMSIYKPIKNLANKVAEIAVAMARGKPVIARNGVHNNQVEVPAVMLEVTVVTKNNLRETVIADGFHAEADVYRNASAVGGAQ
;
A
#
# COMPACT_ATOMS: atom_id res chain seq x y z
N MET A 1 -0.46 1.56 15.74
CA MET A 1 -1.09 1.41 14.40
C MET A 1 -1.69 2.74 14.00
N ASP A 2 -1.62 3.13 12.71
CA ASP A 2 -2.39 4.25 12.19
C ASP A 2 -3.90 4.01 12.34
N THR A 3 -4.39 2.98 11.71
CA THR A 3 -5.83 2.66 11.67
C THR A 3 -6.05 1.14 11.62
N LEU A 4 -7.26 0.71 11.95
CA LEU A 4 -7.74 -0.67 11.77
C LEU A 4 -9.01 -0.71 10.89
N LYS A 5 -9.27 0.36 10.13
CA LYS A 5 -10.46 0.45 9.28
C LYS A 5 -10.38 -0.48 8.07
N GLU A 6 -9.21 -0.58 7.42
CA GLU A 6 -9.01 -1.50 6.31
C GLU A 6 -8.71 -2.92 6.82
N ALA A 7 -9.24 -3.92 6.13
CA ALA A 7 -9.04 -5.34 6.44
C ALA A 7 -7.55 -5.73 6.46
N ARG A 8 -6.73 -5.10 5.61
CA ARG A 8 -5.28 -5.28 5.58
C ARG A 8 -4.68 -5.04 6.96
N TRP A 9 -4.89 -3.85 7.56
CA TRP A 9 -4.27 -3.48 8.84
C TRP A 9 -4.71 -4.33 10.02
N GLN A 10 -5.96 -4.85 9.98
CA GLN A 10 -6.42 -5.85 10.96
C GLN A 10 -5.61 -7.13 10.83
N ARG A 11 -5.39 -7.60 9.59
CA ARG A 11 -4.63 -8.82 9.32
C ARG A 11 -3.14 -8.67 9.65
N ASP A 12 -2.52 -7.52 9.30
CA ASP A 12 -1.13 -7.20 9.71
C ASP A 12 -0.97 -7.29 11.22
N ARG A 13 -1.86 -6.65 11.99
CA ARG A 13 -1.88 -6.72 13.45
C ARG A 13 -1.96 -8.16 13.95
N ASP A 14 -2.94 -8.92 13.48
CA ASP A 14 -3.20 -10.28 13.98
C ASP A 14 -2.02 -11.22 13.70
N LEU A 15 -1.42 -11.12 12.51
CA LEU A 15 -0.25 -11.90 12.13
C LEU A 15 0.98 -11.53 12.96
N LEU A 16 1.23 -10.22 13.16
CA LEU A 16 2.37 -9.75 13.96
C LEU A 16 2.22 -10.19 15.43
N VAL A 17 1.04 -9.98 16.01
CA VAL A 17 0.76 -10.39 17.41
C VAL A 17 0.95 -11.89 17.58
N ALA A 18 0.30 -12.70 16.73
CA ALA A 18 0.40 -14.15 16.80
C ALA A 18 1.85 -14.64 16.68
N ARG A 19 2.65 -14.04 15.77
CA ARG A 19 4.05 -14.41 15.61
C ARG A 19 4.89 -14.01 16.81
N ALA A 20 4.75 -12.79 17.32
CA ALA A 20 5.49 -12.31 18.48
C ALA A 20 5.18 -13.14 19.74
N GLU A 21 3.91 -13.43 19.99
CA GLU A 21 3.49 -14.30 21.11
C GLU A 21 4.04 -15.72 20.97
N SER A 22 4.07 -16.29 19.77
CA SER A 22 4.69 -17.59 19.49
C SER A 22 6.20 -17.63 19.82
N LEU A 23 6.85 -16.47 19.85
CA LEU A 23 8.24 -16.28 20.22
C LEU A 23 8.44 -15.93 21.71
N GLY A 24 7.34 -15.89 22.49
CA GLY A 24 7.34 -15.63 23.93
C GLY A 24 7.33 -14.15 24.30
N ALA A 25 6.90 -13.27 23.41
CA ALA A 25 6.69 -11.85 23.71
C ALA A 25 5.24 -11.56 24.11
N SER A 26 5.02 -10.49 24.90
CA SER A 26 3.72 -9.86 25.10
C SER A 26 3.56 -8.67 24.15
N VAL A 27 2.38 -8.47 23.56
CA VAL A 27 2.15 -7.39 22.61
C VAL A 27 1.03 -6.47 23.10
N LEU A 28 1.32 -5.19 23.19
CA LEU A 28 0.34 -4.12 23.45
C LEU A 28 0.00 -3.43 22.15
N VAL A 29 -1.26 -3.37 21.79
CA VAL A 29 -1.72 -2.75 20.54
C VAL A 29 -2.57 -1.52 20.80
N GLN A 30 -2.25 -0.41 20.11
CA GLN A 30 -3.04 0.82 20.09
C GLN A 30 -3.34 1.19 18.63
N SER A 31 -4.46 1.92 18.41
CA SER A 31 -4.88 2.38 17.08
C SER A 31 -5.37 3.82 17.11
N ALA A 32 -4.72 4.65 16.34
CA ALA A 32 -4.92 6.10 16.33
C ALA A 32 -6.15 6.57 15.51
N ASN A 33 -6.76 5.68 14.71
CA ASN A 33 -7.87 6.02 13.81
C ASN A 33 -7.56 7.19 12.84
N SER A 34 -6.34 7.23 12.33
CA SER A 34 -5.84 8.25 11.41
C SER A 34 -5.82 9.66 12.02
N ASP A 35 -5.37 9.75 13.28
CA ASP A 35 -5.19 11.00 14.01
C ASP A 35 -3.79 11.07 14.62
N ASP A 36 -2.99 12.05 14.21
CA ASP A 36 -1.59 12.23 14.65
C ASP A 36 -1.49 12.49 16.15
N THR A 37 -2.42 13.26 16.72
CA THR A 37 -2.41 13.59 18.15
C THR A 37 -2.71 12.36 18.98
N ARG A 38 -3.69 11.59 18.55
CA ARG A 38 -4.02 10.32 19.20
C ARG A 38 -2.88 9.31 19.08
N GLN A 39 -2.24 9.21 17.90
CA GLN A 39 -1.09 8.33 17.72
C GLN A 39 0.05 8.67 18.68
N MET A 40 0.31 9.97 18.89
CA MET A 40 1.31 10.42 19.84
C MET A 40 0.94 10.05 21.29
N GLN A 41 -0.33 10.23 21.68
CA GLN A 41 -0.83 9.85 23.01
C GLN A 41 -0.75 8.34 23.24
N ASP A 42 -1.11 7.54 22.23
CA ASP A 42 -1.01 6.08 22.26
C ASP A 42 0.45 5.63 22.47
N ILE A 43 1.41 6.27 21.79
CA ILE A 43 2.84 5.98 21.96
C ILE A 43 3.33 6.36 23.37
N GLN A 44 2.92 7.52 23.89
CA GLN A 44 3.24 7.90 25.28
C GLN A 44 2.72 6.87 26.29
N ALA A 45 1.48 6.39 26.09
CA ALA A 45 0.90 5.38 26.95
C ALA A 45 1.67 4.04 26.88
N LEU A 46 2.11 3.63 25.67
CA LEU A 46 2.93 2.42 25.49
C LEU A 46 4.29 2.56 26.17
N LEU A 47 4.99 3.69 26.01
CA LEU A 47 6.27 3.95 26.67
C LEU A 47 6.14 3.94 28.20
N SER A 48 5.00 4.41 28.74
CA SER A 48 4.74 4.36 30.19
C SER A 48 4.48 2.94 30.72
N ASN A 49 4.38 1.95 29.86
CA ASN A 49 4.29 0.52 30.23
C ASN A 49 5.64 -0.21 30.03
N ASP A 50 6.76 0.52 29.98
CA ASP A 50 8.13 -0.03 29.91
C ASP A 50 8.30 -1.09 28.79
N VAL A 51 7.79 -0.77 27.59
CA VAL A 51 7.94 -1.67 26.43
C VAL A 51 9.38 -1.72 25.93
N ASP A 52 9.87 -2.91 25.59
CA ASP A 52 11.25 -3.13 25.14
C ASP A 52 11.49 -2.63 23.69
N VAL A 53 10.47 -2.61 22.85
CA VAL A 53 10.55 -2.18 21.45
C VAL A 53 9.22 -1.57 21.03
N LEU A 54 9.26 -0.46 20.27
CA LEU A 54 8.10 0.10 19.60
C LEU A 54 8.06 -0.29 18.12
N VAL A 55 6.91 -0.77 17.66
CA VAL A 55 6.62 -0.98 16.23
C VAL A 55 5.54 0.01 15.82
N ILE A 56 5.87 0.95 14.94
CA ILE A 56 4.98 2.05 14.55
C ILE A 56 4.62 1.94 13.08
N VAL A 57 3.30 1.91 12.76
CA VAL A 57 2.76 2.26 11.44
C VAL A 57 2.38 3.72 11.52
N PRO A 58 3.16 4.67 10.99
CA PRO A 58 2.84 6.09 11.13
C PRO A 58 1.63 6.48 10.28
N HIS A 59 0.76 7.34 10.84
CA HIS A 59 -0.25 8.04 10.04
C HIS A 59 0.42 9.13 9.19
N ASN A 60 1.29 9.90 9.82
CA ASN A 60 2.10 10.95 9.21
C ASN A 60 3.56 10.71 9.57
N GLY A 61 4.36 10.30 8.55
CA GLY A 61 5.77 9.93 8.74
C GLY A 61 6.59 11.04 9.37
N LYS A 62 6.36 12.29 9.00
CA LYS A 62 7.09 13.44 9.54
C LYS A 62 6.66 13.79 10.97
N ALA A 63 5.37 13.75 11.26
CA ALA A 63 4.85 14.04 12.60
C ALA A 63 5.37 13.05 13.65
N MET A 64 5.56 11.78 13.26
CA MET A 64 6.04 10.72 14.15
C MET A 64 7.54 10.78 14.46
N ALA A 65 8.31 11.69 13.88
CA ALA A 65 9.70 11.95 14.28
C ALA A 65 9.84 12.26 15.79
N LYS A 66 8.85 12.96 16.35
CA LYS A 66 8.82 13.26 17.79
C LYS A 66 8.64 12.00 18.65
N ALA A 67 7.89 11.02 18.13
CA ALA A 67 7.68 9.75 18.81
C ALA A 67 8.98 8.93 18.89
N VAL A 68 9.76 8.92 17.82
CA VAL A 68 11.09 8.28 17.80
C VAL A 68 12.01 8.90 18.87
N LYS A 69 12.08 10.23 18.91
CA LYS A 69 12.87 10.94 19.93
C LYS A 69 12.44 10.57 21.36
N MET A 70 11.14 10.56 21.63
CA MET A 70 10.61 10.19 22.95
C MET A 70 10.91 8.75 23.31
N ALA A 71 10.83 7.83 22.36
CA ALA A 71 11.19 6.42 22.57
C ALA A 71 12.68 6.27 22.92
N HIS A 72 13.57 6.98 22.22
CA HIS A 72 15.01 6.99 22.52
C HIS A 72 15.32 7.59 23.89
N GLU A 73 14.62 8.67 24.30
CA GLU A 73 14.75 9.23 25.65
C GLU A 73 14.33 8.22 26.74
N ALA A 74 13.40 7.30 26.43
CA ALA A 74 13.01 6.18 27.28
C ALA A 74 13.91 4.93 27.12
N GLY A 75 14.90 4.94 26.21
CA GLY A 75 15.77 3.80 25.91
C GLY A 75 15.11 2.71 25.06
N THR A 76 13.99 3.01 24.41
CA THR A 76 13.20 2.07 23.62
C THR A 76 13.47 2.25 22.13
N PRO A 77 14.02 1.25 21.42
CA PRO A 77 14.23 1.32 19.97
C PRO A 77 12.91 1.25 19.18
N VAL A 78 12.94 1.82 17.97
CA VAL A 78 11.75 2.00 17.12
C VAL A 78 11.91 1.30 15.77
N ILE A 79 10.94 0.49 15.41
CA ILE A 79 10.79 -0.08 14.06
C ILE A 79 9.64 0.65 13.35
N ALA A 80 9.93 1.29 12.22
CA ALA A 80 8.88 1.75 11.32
C ALA A 80 8.38 0.56 10.47
N TYR A 81 7.11 0.26 10.59
CA TYR A 81 6.43 -0.84 9.89
C TYR A 81 5.69 -0.32 8.66
N ASP A 82 6.00 -0.84 7.50
CA ASP A 82 5.41 -0.53 6.20
C ASP A 82 5.62 0.92 5.74
N ARG A 83 5.32 1.91 6.56
CA ARG A 83 5.47 3.35 6.26
C ARG A 83 6.68 3.94 6.97
N LEU A 84 7.46 4.74 6.24
CA LEU A 84 8.68 5.35 6.77
C LEU A 84 8.37 6.52 7.71
N ILE A 85 9.13 6.60 8.82
CA ILE A 85 9.20 7.80 9.65
C ILE A 85 10.39 8.63 9.17
N THR A 86 10.14 9.88 8.79
CA THR A 86 11.14 10.78 8.22
C THR A 86 11.66 11.80 9.23
N ASP A 87 12.79 12.44 8.91
CA ASP A 87 13.36 13.55 9.68
C ASP A 87 13.71 13.17 11.14
N CYS A 88 14.18 11.94 11.37
CA CYS A 88 14.58 11.43 12.70
C CYS A 88 15.66 10.36 12.59
N ASP A 89 16.28 10.03 13.74
CA ASP A 89 17.25 8.94 13.88
C ASP A 89 16.50 7.61 14.14
N LEU A 90 15.93 7.04 13.08
CA LEU A 90 15.13 5.82 13.15
C LEU A 90 16.02 4.57 13.19
N ASP A 91 15.74 3.61 14.09
CA ASP A 91 16.58 2.41 14.27
C ASP A 91 16.43 1.40 13.12
N LEU A 92 15.21 1.20 12.63
CA LEU A 92 14.95 0.24 11.56
C LEU A 92 13.67 0.58 10.78
N TYR A 93 13.73 0.35 9.48
CA TYR A 93 12.57 0.38 8.59
C TYR A 93 12.34 -0.99 7.97
N VAL A 94 11.11 -1.51 8.03
CA VAL A 94 10.74 -2.78 7.39
C VAL A 94 9.51 -2.57 6.53
N SER A 95 9.65 -2.78 5.23
CA SER A 95 8.61 -2.51 4.25
C SER A 95 8.77 -3.37 2.99
N PHE A 96 7.97 -3.06 1.98
CA PHE A 96 8.15 -3.54 0.61
C PHE A 96 8.90 -2.49 -0.23
N ASP A 97 9.43 -2.91 -1.37
CA ASP A 97 10.04 -1.98 -2.33
C ASP A 97 8.96 -1.14 -3.02
N ASN A 98 8.64 -0.02 -2.40
CA ASN A 98 7.56 0.86 -2.81
C ASN A 98 7.86 1.63 -4.12
N LEU A 99 9.14 1.88 -4.42
CA LEU A 99 9.52 2.41 -5.73
C LEU A 99 9.19 1.40 -6.83
N ARG A 100 9.57 0.14 -6.60
CA ARG A 100 9.28 -0.98 -7.50
C ARG A 100 7.80 -1.21 -7.69
N VAL A 101 6.97 -1.05 -6.64
CA VAL A 101 5.50 -1.09 -6.76
C VAL A 101 5.01 -0.10 -7.81
N GLY A 102 5.43 1.17 -7.72
CA GLY A 102 5.04 2.19 -8.69
C GLY A 102 5.51 1.87 -10.11
N GLU A 103 6.76 1.40 -10.25
CA GLU A 103 7.30 0.96 -11.54
C GLU A 103 6.48 -0.18 -12.14
N MET A 104 6.12 -1.21 -11.35
CA MET A 104 5.35 -2.36 -11.83
C MET A 104 3.92 -1.98 -12.23
N GLN A 105 3.28 -1.06 -11.50
CA GLN A 105 1.96 -0.53 -11.88
C GLN A 105 2.01 0.19 -13.24
N ALA A 106 2.99 1.08 -13.41
CA ALA A 106 3.17 1.84 -14.64
C ALA A 106 3.60 0.96 -15.81
N GLN A 107 4.51 0.00 -15.57
CA GLN A 107 4.94 -0.95 -16.59
C GLN A 107 3.76 -1.79 -17.12
N TYR A 108 2.89 -2.25 -16.20
CA TYR A 108 1.67 -2.97 -16.60
C TYR A 108 0.80 -2.14 -17.57
N LEU A 109 0.63 -0.83 -17.32
CA LEU A 109 -0.09 0.04 -18.23
C LEU A 109 0.61 0.17 -19.58
N VAL A 110 1.93 0.40 -19.57
CA VAL A 110 2.71 0.50 -20.81
C VAL A 110 2.60 -0.77 -21.66
N ASP A 111 2.62 -1.95 -21.01
CA ASP A 111 2.52 -3.24 -21.71
C ASP A 111 1.10 -3.55 -22.22
N THR A 112 0.08 -2.89 -21.63
CA THR A 112 -1.34 -3.17 -21.93
C THR A 112 -1.95 -2.15 -22.89
N LEU A 113 -1.51 -0.89 -22.81
CA LEU A 113 -2.07 0.18 -23.62
C LEU A 113 -1.64 0.08 -25.08
N PRO A 114 -2.51 0.49 -26.04
CA PRO A 114 -2.18 0.46 -27.47
C PRO A 114 -1.00 1.37 -27.80
N MET A 115 -0.05 0.84 -28.59
CA MET A 115 1.15 1.56 -29.03
C MET A 115 0.98 2.30 -30.37
N ASP A 116 -0.11 2.04 -31.08
CA ASP A 116 -0.41 2.60 -32.41
C ASP A 116 -1.18 3.94 -32.37
N ARG A 117 -1.60 4.35 -31.20
CA ARG A 117 -2.27 5.63 -30.92
C ARG A 117 -1.88 6.21 -29.59
N LYS A 118 -2.16 7.49 -29.38
CA LYS A 118 -2.01 8.16 -28.10
C LYS A 118 -3.01 7.57 -27.11
N SER A 119 -2.54 7.17 -25.93
CA SER A 119 -3.34 6.73 -24.79
C SER A 119 -3.48 7.85 -23.77
N ARG A 120 -4.70 8.03 -23.24
CA ARG A 120 -5.05 9.05 -22.24
C ARG A 120 -5.27 8.36 -20.90
N ILE A 121 -4.60 8.81 -19.85
CA ILE A 121 -4.67 8.20 -18.53
C ILE A 121 -5.02 9.20 -17.44
N VAL A 122 -5.68 8.69 -16.39
CA VAL A 122 -5.89 9.38 -15.12
C VAL A 122 -4.97 8.77 -14.09
N ARG A 123 -4.38 9.58 -13.21
CA ARG A 123 -3.55 9.11 -12.11
C ARG A 123 -4.19 9.49 -10.76
N ILE A 124 -4.34 8.49 -9.89
CA ILE A 124 -4.88 8.67 -8.54
C ILE A 124 -3.82 8.24 -7.54
N TYR A 125 -3.22 9.23 -6.88
CA TYR A 125 -2.20 9.01 -5.87
C TYR A 125 -2.81 8.73 -4.50
N GLY A 126 -1.99 8.23 -3.56
CA GLY A 126 -2.37 8.02 -2.17
C GLY A 126 -2.34 9.30 -1.32
N ALA A 127 -2.25 9.16 -0.01
CA ALA A 127 -2.14 10.29 0.90
C ALA A 127 -0.74 10.93 0.84
N LYS A 128 -0.66 12.26 0.74
CA LYS A 128 0.62 13.01 0.75
C LYS A 128 1.42 12.86 2.05
N THR A 129 0.76 12.50 3.14
CA THR A 129 1.37 12.27 4.46
C THR A 129 2.06 10.92 4.58
N ASP A 130 1.80 10.02 3.62
CA ASP A 130 2.41 8.71 3.53
C ASP A 130 3.57 8.72 2.53
N HIS A 131 4.80 8.48 3.02
CA HIS A 131 5.99 8.46 2.18
C HIS A 131 5.92 7.41 1.07
N ASN A 132 5.22 6.30 1.29
CA ASN A 132 5.02 5.27 0.27
C ASN A 132 4.31 5.82 -0.97
N ALA A 133 3.31 6.70 -0.78
CA ALA A 133 2.60 7.31 -1.90
C ALA A 133 3.51 8.16 -2.79
N LEU A 134 4.52 8.80 -2.20
CA LEU A 134 5.54 9.56 -2.94
C LEU A 134 6.46 8.61 -3.73
N LEU A 135 6.86 7.48 -3.13
CA LEU A 135 7.68 6.46 -3.80
C LEU A 135 6.91 5.78 -4.95
N PHE A 136 5.62 5.47 -4.75
CA PHE A 136 4.78 4.95 -5.84
C PHE A 136 4.74 5.92 -7.01
N LYS A 137 4.47 7.21 -6.72
CA LYS A 137 4.46 8.24 -7.76
C LYS A 137 5.81 8.32 -8.48
N GLN A 138 6.92 8.31 -7.74
CA GLN A 138 8.26 8.34 -8.33
C GLN A 138 8.51 7.13 -9.24
N GLY A 139 8.15 5.91 -8.79
CA GLY A 139 8.26 4.69 -9.60
C GLY A 139 7.40 4.77 -10.86
N GLN A 140 6.18 5.28 -10.74
CA GLN A 140 5.31 5.52 -11.89
C GLN A 140 5.92 6.54 -12.86
N ASP A 141 6.51 7.62 -12.35
CA ASP A 141 7.17 8.66 -13.17
C ASP A 141 8.39 8.11 -13.90
N ASN A 142 9.18 7.22 -13.27
CA ASN A 142 10.34 6.57 -13.88
C ASN A 142 9.95 5.82 -15.17
N ILE A 143 8.81 5.12 -15.16
CA ILE A 143 8.36 4.32 -16.29
C ILE A 143 7.56 5.16 -17.29
N LEU A 144 6.62 5.99 -16.82
CA LEU A 144 5.76 6.77 -17.70
C LEU A 144 6.46 7.96 -18.37
N GLY A 145 7.51 8.49 -17.74
CA GLY A 145 8.20 9.70 -18.21
C GLY A 145 8.60 9.66 -19.67
N PRO A 146 9.30 8.62 -20.18
CA PRO A 146 9.65 8.50 -21.61
C PRO A 146 8.42 8.43 -22.53
N HIS A 147 7.34 7.77 -22.11
CA HIS A 147 6.10 7.63 -22.91
C HIS A 147 5.30 8.92 -22.95
N ILE A 148 5.31 9.71 -21.86
CA ILE A 148 4.73 11.04 -21.83
C ILE A 148 5.54 12.01 -22.71
N ALA A 149 6.86 11.99 -22.58
CA ALA A 149 7.75 12.84 -23.39
C ALA A 149 7.66 12.57 -24.89
N SER A 150 7.45 11.31 -25.29
CA SER A 150 7.22 10.94 -26.70
C SER A 150 5.80 11.23 -27.21
N GLY A 151 4.88 11.58 -26.31
CA GLY A 151 3.47 11.83 -26.65
C GLY A 151 2.61 10.58 -26.84
N HIS A 152 3.12 9.39 -26.54
CA HIS A 152 2.34 8.14 -26.54
C HIS A 152 1.31 8.09 -25.40
N ILE A 153 1.68 8.63 -24.24
CA ILE A 153 0.79 8.71 -23.07
C ILE A 153 0.55 10.18 -22.72
N GLU A 154 -0.71 10.52 -22.49
CA GLU A 154 -1.14 11.81 -21.97
C GLU A 154 -1.82 11.63 -20.62
N VAL A 155 -1.28 12.26 -19.58
CA VAL A 155 -1.96 12.35 -18.29
C VAL A 155 -2.98 13.47 -18.36
N VAL A 156 -4.26 13.12 -18.49
CA VAL A 156 -5.35 14.11 -18.65
C VAL A 156 -5.83 14.66 -17.32
N HIS A 157 -5.67 13.89 -16.23
CA HIS A 157 -6.03 14.32 -14.88
C HIS A 157 -5.18 13.57 -13.86
N GLU A 158 -4.78 14.26 -12.79
CA GLU A 158 -4.10 13.62 -11.66
C GLU A 158 -4.40 14.33 -10.36
N ASP A 159 -4.61 13.57 -9.27
CA ASP A 159 -4.79 14.15 -7.94
C ASP A 159 -4.50 13.12 -6.83
N TRP A 160 -4.48 13.59 -5.59
CA TRP A 160 -4.18 12.84 -4.39
C TRP A 160 -5.44 12.48 -3.61
N ALA A 161 -5.61 11.19 -3.32
CA ALA A 161 -6.70 10.71 -2.47
C ALA A 161 -6.32 10.87 -1.00
N GLU A 162 -6.81 11.93 -0.37
CA GLU A 162 -6.58 12.23 1.04
C GLU A 162 -6.94 11.04 1.92
N ASN A 163 -6.01 10.66 2.83
CA ASN A 163 -6.15 9.53 3.74
C ASN A 163 -6.49 8.19 3.04
N TRP A 164 -6.09 8.03 1.78
CA TRP A 164 -6.35 6.84 0.97
C TRP A 164 -7.85 6.51 0.79
N LYS A 165 -8.74 7.48 0.99
CA LYS A 165 -10.19 7.27 0.98
C LYS A 165 -10.72 6.96 -0.41
N PRO A 166 -11.47 5.84 -0.59
CA PRO A 166 -12.10 5.51 -1.87
C PRO A 166 -13.04 6.60 -2.39
N GLU A 167 -13.73 7.32 -1.50
CA GLU A 167 -14.63 8.41 -1.86
C GLU A 167 -13.89 9.59 -2.53
N MET A 168 -12.62 9.82 -2.13
CA MET A 168 -11.78 10.83 -2.77
C MET A 168 -11.38 10.36 -4.18
N ALA A 169 -11.00 9.10 -4.35
CA ALA A 169 -10.70 8.54 -5.66
C ALA A 169 -11.91 8.60 -6.61
N LYS A 170 -13.11 8.32 -6.10
CA LYS A 170 -14.36 8.50 -6.88
C LYS A 170 -14.55 9.94 -7.32
N LYS A 171 -14.33 10.92 -6.43
CA LYS A 171 -14.42 12.36 -6.78
C LYS A 171 -13.41 12.76 -7.86
N ILE A 172 -12.16 12.26 -7.75
CA ILE A 172 -11.10 12.52 -8.73
C ILE A 172 -11.51 11.96 -10.09
N THR A 173 -12.03 10.73 -10.13
CA THR A 173 -12.50 10.11 -11.38
C THR A 173 -13.68 10.86 -11.98
N ASN A 174 -14.66 11.27 -11.18
CA ASN A 174 -15.79 12.08 -11.65
C ASN A 174 -15.34 13.43 -12.18
N ALA A 175 -14.32 14.07 -11.55
CA ALA A 175 -13.74 15.30 -12.06
C ALA A 175 -13.04 15.08 -13.41
N ALA A 176 -12.32 13.97 -13.56
CA ALA A 176 -11.70 13.60 -14.84
C ALA A 176 -12.76 13.42 -15.94
N ILE A 177 -13.83 12.68 -15.66
CA ILE A 177 -14.95 12.47 -16.59
C ILE A 177 -15.60 13.80 -16.98
N THR A 178 -15.89 14.66 -16.00
CA THR A 178 -16.52 15.96 -16.25
C THR A 178 -15.66 16.88 -17.12
N ASN A 179 -14.35 16.93 -16.87
CA ASN A 179 -13.45 17.88 -17.50
C ASN A 179 -12.92 17.39 -18.86
N HIS A 180 -12.81 16.09 -19.05
CA HIS A 180 -12.13 15.50 -20.20
C HIS A 180 -12.99 14.51 -21.00
N GLY A 181 -14.25 14.32 -20.57
CA GLY A 181 -15.11 13.26 -21.10
C GLY A 181 -14.64 11.88 -20.64
N ALA A 182 -15.49 10.89 -20.77
CA ALA A 182 -15.20 9.48 -20.42
C ALA A 182 -14.35 8.79 -21.53
N THR A 183 -13.29 9.45 -22.01
CA THR A 183 -12.49 9.02 -23.16
C THR A 183 -11.02 8.73 -22.77
N PHE A 184 -10.78 8.26 -21.56
CA PHE A 184 -9.45 7.84 -21.15
C PHE A 184 -9.35 6.31 -21.13
N ASP A 185 -8.16 5.81 -21.44
CA ASP A 185 -7.88 4.38 -21.62
C ASP A 185 -7.57 3.67 -20.30
N ALA A 186 -7.03 4.41 -19.34
CA ALA A 186 -6.64 3.82 -18.06
C ALA A 186 -6.74 4.77 -16.87
N ILE A 187 -6.92 4.18 -15.69
CA ILE A 187 -6.75 4.83 -14.40
C ILE A 187 -5.61 4.12 -13.65
N LEU A 188 -4.50 4.85 -13.43
CA LEU A 188 -3.42 4.40 -12.58
C LEU A 188 -3.77 4.76 -11.14
N ALA A 189 -4.43 3.83 -10.43
CA ALA A 189 -4.75 3.96 -9.03
C ALA A 189 -3.67 3.29 -8.17
N SER A 190 -3.19 3.99 -7.14
CA SER A 190 -2.04 3.56 -6.35
C SER A 190 -2.34 2.40 -5.39
N ASN A 191 -3.62 2.17 -5.01
CA ASN A 191 -4.01 0.99 -4.25
C ASN A 191 -5.43 0.51 -4.59
N ASP A 192 -5.84 -0.63 -4.04
CA ASP A 192 -7.13 -1.27 -4.34
C ASP A 192 -8.34 -0.52 -3.77
N GLY A 193 -8.15 0.21 -2.66
CA GLY A 193 -9.18 1.09 -2.12
C GLY A 193 -9.49 2.24 -3.09
N THR A 194 -8.47 2.94 -3.57
CA THR A 194 -8.61 4.02 -4.55
C THR A 194 -9.07 3.49 -5.92
N ALA A 195 -8.59 2.30 -6.33
CA ALA A 195 -9.11 1.62 -7.52
C ALA A 195 -10.61 1.33 -7.42
N GLY A 196 -11.06 0.88 -6.24
CA GLY A 196 -12.49 0.63 -5.97
C GLY A 196 -13.34 1.89 -6.10
N GLY A 197 -12.87 3.02 -5.59
CA GLY A 197 -13.54 4.30 -5.74
C GLY A 197 -13.62 4.75 -7.20
N ALA A 198 -12.52 4.60 -7.95
CA ALA A 198 -12.49 4.88 -9.38
C ALA A 198 -13.45 3.99 -10.18
N ILE A 199 -13.43 2.68 -9.94
CA ILE A 199 -14.31 1.71 -10.60
C ILE A 199 -15.79 2.01 -10.32
N GLN A 200 -16.12 2.47 -9.10
CA GLN A 200 -17.49 2.86 -8.80
C GLN A 200 -17.95 4.07 -9.65
N ALA A 201 -17.07 5.04 -9.89
CA ALA A 201 -17.38 6.15 -10.80
C ALA A 201 -17.55 5.67 -12.26
N LEU A 202 -16.68 4.75 -12.71
CA LEU A 202 -16.78 4.15 -14.04
C LEU A 202 -18.08 3.35 -14.22
N LEU A 203 -18.49 2.60 -13.20
CA LEU A 203 -19.75 1.82 -13.21
C LEU A 203 -20.97 2.74 -13.38
N GLU A 204 -20.99 3.91 -12.75
CA GLU A 204 -22.08 4.89 -12.89
C GLU A 204 -22.21 5.44 -14.31
N GLU A 205 -21.13 5.40 -15.09
CA GLU A 205 -21.08 5.83 -16.51
C GLU A 205 -21.15 4.64 -17.50
N GLY A 206 -21.28 3.39 -16.99
CA GLY A 206 -21.31 2.19 -17.83
C GLY A 206 -19.97 1.85 -18.49
N LEU A 207 -18.85 2.22 -17.88
CA LEU A 207 -17.47 2.06 -18.38
C LEU A 207 -16.66 1.04 -17.60
N ASP A 208 -17.27 0.34 -16.65
CA ASP A 208 -16.58 -0.69 -15.87
C ASP A 208 -16.14 -1.86 -16.76
N GLY A 209 -14.88 -2.23 -16.64
CA GLY A 209 -14.25 -3.25 -17.50
C GLY A 209 -13.76 -2.73 -18.87
N GLU A 210 -14.11 -1.52 -19.30
CA GLU A 210 -13.58 -0.92 -20.53
C GLU A 210 -12.30 -0.11 -20.30
N VAL A 211 -12.15 0.47 -19.11
CA VAL A 211 -10.99 1.26 -18.69
C VAL A 211 -10.04 0.38 -17.88
N VAL A 212 -8.75 0.36 -18.24
CA VAL A 212 -7.73 -0.39 -17.50
C VAL A 212 -7.49 0.25 -16.15
N VAL A 213 -7.74 -0.47 -15.04
CA VAL A 213 -7.54 0.06 -13.67
C VAL A 213 -6.50 -0.75 -12.94
N THR A 214 -5.46 -0.07 -12.43
CA THR A 214 -4.42 -0.69 -11.57
C THR A 214 -4.80 -0.65 -10.10
N GLY A 215 -4.07 -1.39 -9.27
CA GLY A 215 -4.23 -1.38 -7.83
C GLY A 215 -2.99 -1.89 -7.10
N GLN A 216 -3.10 -2.05 -5.78
CA GLN A 216 -2.11 -2.61 -4.89
C GLN A 216 -2.79 -3.11 -3.61
N ASP A 217 -2.18 -4.07 -2.93
CA ASP A 217 -2.52 -4.77 -1.71
C ASP A 217 -3.26 -6.11 -1.94
N ALA A 218 -3.78 -6.36 -3.14
CA ALA A 218 -4.53 -7.56 -3.51
C ALA A 218 -5.68 -7.86 -2.51
N ASP A 219 -6.44 -6.84 -2.14
CA ASP A 219 -7.62 -6.97 -1.30
C ASP A 219 -8.61 -7.98 -1.89
N LEU A 220 -9.38 -8.69 -1.05
CA LEU A 220 -10.34 -9.69 -1.54
C LEU A 220 -11.29 -9.12 -2.60
N VAL A 221 -11.82 -7.91 -2.36
CA VAL A 221 -12.73 -7.24 -3.32
C VAL A 221 -12.00 -6.90 -4.62
N ALA A 222 -10.72 -6.52 -4.56
CA ALA A 222 -9.91 -6.28 -5.74
C ALA A 222 -9.64 -7.59 -6.51
N CYS A 223 -9.32 -8.68 -5.82
CA CYS A 223 -9.17 -9.99 -6.44
C CYS A 223 -10.47 -10.46 -7.13
N GLN A 224 -11.63 -10.17 -6.52
CA GLN A 224 -12.93 -10.41 -7.15
C GLN A 224 -13.15 -9.57 -8.40
N ARG A 225 -12.79 -8.27 -8.37
CA ARG A 225 -12.84 -7.38 -9.53
C ARG A 225 -11.89 -7.82 -10.65
N ILE A 226 -10.69 -8.30 -10.30
CA ILE A 226 -9.72 -8.86 -11.24
C ILE A 226 -10.29 -10.14 -11.88
N ALA A 227 -10.87 -11.03 -11.09
CA ALA A 227 -11.52 -12.25 -11.59
C ALA A 227 -12.69 -11.92 -12.54
N ALA A 228 -13.49 -10.90 -12.21
CA ALA A 228 -14.61 -10.42 -13.03
C ALA A 228 -14.17 -9.60 -14.26
N GLY A 229 -12.96 -9.00 -14.25
CA GLY A 229 -12.42 -8.19 -15.35
C GLY A 229 -12.67 -6.68 -15.21
N THR A 230 -13.19 -6.20 -14.09
CA THR A 230 -13.41 -4.76 -13.84
C THR A 230 -12.22 -4.05 -13.21
N GLN A 231 -11.21 -4.79 -12.76
CA GLN A 231 -9.89 -4.29 -12.40
C GLN A 231 -8.84 -5.14 -13.14
N ALA A 232 -7.82 -4.51 -13.72
CA ALA A 232 -6.87 -5.21 -14.58
C ALA A 232 -5.79 -5.94 -13.78
N MET A 233 -5.31 -5.33 -12.71
CA MET A 233 -4.23 -5.88 -11.87
C MET A 233 -4.25 -5.29 -10.46
N SER A 234 -3.53 -5.97 -9.57
CA SER A 234 -3.12 -5.44 -8.27
C SER A 234 -1.67 -5.83 -7.99
N ILE A 235 -0.96 -5.09 -7.15
CA ILE A 235 0.33 -5.52 -6.61
C ILE A 235 0.07 -6.25 -5.29
N TYR A 236 0.40 -7.54 -5.27
CA TYR A 236 0.33 -8.36 -4.08
C TYR A 236 1.54 -8.13 -3.18
N LYS A 237 1.26 -7.75 -1.96
CA LYS A 237 2.20 -7.64 -0.85
C LYS A 237 1.97 -8.80 0.11
N PRO A 238 2.90 -9.75 0.25
CA PRO A 238 2.73 -10.87 1.19
C PRO A 238 2.89 -10.41 2.65
N ILE A 239 1.85 -9.77 3.19
CA ILE A 239 1.85 -9.15 4.54
C ILE A 239 2.19 -10.12 5.66
N LYS A 240 1.91 -11.42 5.50
CA LYS A 240 2.34 -12.45 6.43
C LYS A 240 3.86 -12.48 6.59
N ASN A 241 4.59 -12.32 5.48
CA ASN A 241 6.06 -12.29 5.52
C ASN A 241 6.56 -11.02 6.21
N LEU A 242 5.93 -9.87 5.96
CA LEU A 242 6.25 -8.61 6.61
C LEU A 242 5.99 -8.69 8.12
N ALA A 243 4.80 -9.10 8.53
CA ALA A 243 4.41 -9.20 9.93
C ALA A 243 5.30 -10.17 10.71
N ASN A 244 5.55 -11.36 10.15
CA ASN A 244 6.44 -12.35 10.76
C ASN A 244 7.87 -11.83 10.89
N LYS A 245 8.40 -11.18 9.84
CA LYS A 245 9.75 -10.62 9.85
C LYS A 245 9.90 -9.55 10.92
N VAL A 246 8.94 -8.62 11.02
CA VAL A 246 8.98 -7.56 12.05
C VAL A 246 8.84 -8.13 13.44
N ALA A 247 7.96 -9.10 13.69
CA ALA A 247 7.82 -9.75 14.96
C ALA A 247 9.13 -10.44 15.39
N GLU A 248 9.80 -11.17 14.49
CA GLU A 248 11.10 -11.82 14.75
C GLU A 248 12.19 -10.80 15.07
N ILE A 249 12.25 -9.70 14.33
CA ILE A 249 13.22 -8.63 14.55
C ILE A 249 12.94 -7.92 15.88
N ALA A 250 11.69 -7.55 16.17
CA ALA A 250 11.32 -6.88 17.41
C ALA A 250 11.69 -7.72 18.65
N VAL A 251 11.38 -9.03 18.61
CA VAL A 251 11.77 -9.95 19.70
C VAL A 251 13.29 -10.11 19.80
N ALA A 252 14.02 -10.08 18.69
CA ALA A 252 15.48 -10.12 18.70
C ALA A 252 16.06 -8.85 19.32
N MET A 253 15.55 -7.67 18.95
CA MET A 253 15.95 -6.37 19.53
C MET A 253 15.67 -6.30 21.03
N ALA A 254 14.49 -6.72 21.48
CA ALA A 254 14.13 -6.78 22.89
C ALA A 254 15.08 -7.69 23.71
N ARG A 255 15.69 -8.69 23.07
CA ARG A 255 16.71 -9.58 23.67
C ARG A 255 18.14 -9.08 23.50
N GLY A 256 18.34 -7.84 23.05
CA GLY A 256 19.66 -7.25 22.82
C GLY A 256 20.46 -7.88 21.68
N LYS A 257 19.80 -8.58 20.74
CA LYS A 257 20.49 -9.17 19.59
C LYS A 257 20.63 -8.14 18.48
N PRO A 258 21.76 -8.11 17.75
CA PRO A 258 21.95 -7.21 16.63
C PRO A 258 20.99 -7.55 15.48
N VAL A 259 20.48 -6.50 14.84
CA VAL A 259 19.67 -6.63 13.63
C VAL A 259 20.57 -6.44 12.40
N ILE A 260 20.48 -7.38 11.45
CA ILE A 260 21.20 -7.31 10.19
C ILE A 260 20.24 -6.82 9.11
N ALA A 261 20.40 -5.57 8.69
CA ALA A 261 19.75 -5.01 7.53
C ALA A 261 20.74 -4.97 6.35
N ARG A 262 20.27 -5.33 5.14
CA ARG A 262 21.11 -5.35 3.94
C ARG A 262 20.93 -4.11 3.09
N ASN A 263 19.87 -3.37 3.31
CA ASN A 263 19.50 -2.15 2.58
C ASN A 263 19.54 -0.95 3.53
N GLY A 264 19.68 0.23 2.97
CA GLY A 264 19.49 1.50 3.65
C GLY A 264 18.45 2.33 2.92
N VAL A 265 17.73 3.16 3.64
CA VAL A 265 16.79 4.14 3.09
C VAL A 265 17.02 5.48 3.76
N HIS A 266 17.31 6.50 2.96
CA HIS A 266 17.51 7.85 3.48
C HIS A 266 16.15 8.47 3.86
N ASN A 267 16.01 8.89 5.13
CA ASN A 267 14.76 9.42 5.66
C ASN A 267 14.76 10.96 5.85
N ASN A 268 15.53 11.68 5.05
CA ASN A 268 15.86 13.11 5.11
C ASN A 268 16.86 13.51 6.20
N GLN A 269 17.19 12.64 7.15
CA GLN A 269 18.14 12.92 8.22
C GLN A 269 19.32 11.93 8.24
N VAL A 270 19.00 10.64 8.20
CA VAL A 270 20.00 9.55 8.28
C VAL A 270 19.71 8.48 7.24
N GLU A 271 20.72 7.64 6.97
CA GLU A 271 20.56 6.37 6.26
C GLU A 271 20.02 5.32 7.25
N VAL A 272 18.71 5.05 7.19
CA VAL A 272 18.05 4.10 8.08
C VAL A 272 18.31 2.67 7.61
N PRO A 273 18.80 1.77 8.48
CA PRO A 273 18.83 0.35 8.15
C PRO A 273 17.45 -0.16 7.72
N ALA A 274 17.38 -0.89 6.61
CA ALA A 274 16.09 -1.28 6.05
C ALA A 274 16.05 -2.75 5.63
N VAL A 275 14.87 -3.37 5.81
CA VAL A 275 14.54 -4.69 5.28
C VAL A 275 13.40 -4.53 4.29
N MET A 276 13.69 -4.73 3.00
CA MET A 276 12.73 -4.61 1.91
C MET A 276 12.29 -5.99 1.44
N LEU A 277 10.97 -6.21 1.39
CA LEU A 277 10.37 -7.44 0.89
C LEU A 277 9.90 -7.28 -0.56
N GLU A 278 9.89 -8.40 -1.28
CA GLU A 278 9.45 -8.45 -2.66
C GLU A 278 7.92 -8.36 -2.79
N VAL A 279 7.48 -7.91 -3.95
CA VAL A 279 6.08 -7.77 -4.35
C VAL A 279 5.83 -8.47 -5.67
N THR A 280 4.58 -8.80 -5.97
CA THR A 280 4.21 -9.55 -7.17
C THR A 280 3.01 -8.91 -7.87
N VAL A 281 3.06 -8.77 -9.19
CA VAL A 281 1.89 -8.38 -10.00
C VAL A 281 0.89 -9.53 -10.02
N VAL A 282 -0.35 -9.22 -9.65
CA VAL A 282 -1.48 -10.14 -9.71
C VAL A 282 -2.45 -9.68 -10.79
N THR A 283 -2.79 -10.59 -11.67
CA THR A 283 -3.74 -10.42 -12.77
C THR A 283 -4.71 -11.60 -12.78
N LYS A 284 -5.72 -11.55 -13.63
CA LYS A 284 -6.65 -12.67 -13.82
C LYS A 284 -5.95 -14.00 -14.12
N ASN A 285 -4.78 -13.94 -14.77
CA ASN A 285 -4.07 -15.15 -15.23
C ASN A 285 -3.30 -15.86 -14.10
N ASN A 286 -2.96 -15.18 -13.00
CA ASN A 286 -2.12 -15.75 -11.94
C ASN A 286 -2.71 -15.64 -10.52
N LEU A 287 -4.00 -15.32 -10.36
CA LEU A 287 -4.67 -15.30 -9.05
C LEU A 287 -4.48 -16.61 -8.26
N ARG A 288 -4.57 -17.78 -8.96
CA ARG A 288 -4.43 -19.09 -8.33
C ARG A 288 -3.03 -19.37 -7.85
N GLU A 289 -2.04 -18.95 -8.63
CA GLU A 289 -0.62 -19.23 -8.42
C GLU A 289 0.02 -18.27 -7.41
N THR A 290 -0.69 -17.19 -7.07
CA THR A 290 -0.23 -16.13 -6.16
C THR A 290 -1.07 -16.09 -4.88
N VAL A 291 -2.07 -15.23 -4.80
CA VAL A 291 -2.85 -14.95 -3.59
C VAL A 291 -3.60 -16.18 -3.06
N ILE A 292 -4.01 -17.11 -3.92
CA ILE A 292 -4.72 -18.33 -3.50
C ILE A 292 -3.70 -19.38 -3.01
N ALA A 293 -2.64 -19.64 -3.77
CA ALA A 293 -1.60 -20.59 -3.36
C ALA A 293 -0.93 -20.22 -2.04
N ASP A 294 -0.74 -18.94 -1.76
CA ASP A 294 -0.22 -18.43 -0.49
C ASP A 294 -1.22 -18.51 0.67
N GLY A 295 -2.48 -18.90 0.39
CA GLY A 295 -3.56 -18.89 1.39
C GLY A 295 -3.93 -17.46 1.86
N PHE A 296 -3.61 -16.44 1.03
CA PHE A 296 -3.97 -15.06 1.32
C PHE A 296 -5.47 -14.87 1.21
N HIS A 297 -6.11 -15.46 0.19
CA HIS A 297 -7.56 -15.55 0.05
C HIS A 297 -7.97 -16.98 -0.33
N ALA A 298 -9.16 -17.39 0.13
CA ALA A 298 -9.74 -18.66 -0.31
C ALA A 298 -10.25 -18.54 -1.76
N GLU A 299 -10.03 -19.57 -2.57
CA GLU A 299 -10.44 -19.60 -3.98
C GLU A 299 -11.96 -19.35 -4.14
N ALA A 300 -12.78 -19.97 -3.28
CA ALA A 300 -14.23 -19.77 -3.29
C ALA A 300 -14.64 -18.32 -3.03
N ASP A 301 -13.87 -17.57 -2.25
CA ASP A 301 -14.16 -16.16 -1.99
C ASP A 301 -13.74 -15.28 -3.16
N VAL A 302 -12.60 -15.54 -3.78
CA VAL A 302 -12.10 -14.79 -4.95
C VAL A 302 -13.07 -14.91 -6.14
N TYR A 303 -13.56 -16.12 -6.41
CA TYR A 303 -14.42 -16.39 -7.58
C TYR A 303 -15.92 -16.36 -7.27
N ARG A 304 -16.33 -15.91 -6.06
CA ARG A 304 -17.76 -15.90 -5.64
C ARG A 304 -18.69 -15.24 -6.66
N ASN A 305 -18.27 -14.16 -7.30
CA ASN A 305 -19.05 -13.38 -8.24
C ASN A 305 -18.70 -13.66 -9.71
N ALA A 306 -17.59 -14.33 -9.98
CA ALA A 306 -17.16 -14.61 -11.36
C ALA A 306 -18.05 -15.65 -12.07
N SER A 307 -18.73 -16.50 -11.30
CA SER A 307 -19.69 -17.49 -11.83
C SER A 307 -21.01 -16.87 -12.33
N ALA A 308 -21.32 -15.65 -11.92
CA ALA A 308 -22.55 -14.96 -12.33
C ALA A 308 -22.46 -14.29 -13.71
N VAL A 309 -21.25 -14.00 -14.20
CA VAL A 309 -21.01 -13.32 -15.50
C VAL A 309 -20.89 -14.31 -16.66
N GLY A 310 -20.63 -15.59 -16.38
CA GLY A 310 -20.46 -16.65 -17.40
C GLY A 310 -21.72 -17.37 -17.83
N GLY A 311 -22.90 -16.98 -17.34
CA GLY A 311 -24.18 -17.67 -17.55
C GLY A 311 -25.12 -17.04 -18.57
N ALA A 312 -24.69 -16.03 -19.32
CA ALA A 312 -25.48 -15.42 -20.39
C ALA A 312 -24.75 -15.60 -21.74
N GLN A 313 -24.86 -16.80 -22.29
CA GLN A 313 -24.66 -17.08 -23.73
C GLN A 313 -25.90 -17.79 -24.25
#